data_5229135eb51996044aa763818b0fd1af
#
_entry.id   5229135eb51996044aa763818b0fd1af
#
_cell.length_a   1.000
_cell.length_b   1.000
_cell.length_c   1.000
_cell.angle_alpha   90.00
_cell.angle_beta   90.00
_cell.angle_gamma   90.00
#
_symmetry.space_group_name_H-M   'P 1'
#
loop_
_entity.id
_entity.type
_entity.pdbx_description
1 polymer ?
#
loop_
_entity_poly.entity_id
_entity_poly.type
_entity_poly.pdbx_seq_one_letter_code
_entity_poly.pdbx_strand_id
1 'polypeptide(L)'
;NIPVGLNLTVVTSSLNISLEFLRNPDVEVIQLGGLLRKSSSSVMGTYAEQVLQDFYFNTLFLGVDGIDLEHGFTTTNAMEAHLNRQMIKVSQKVVVLADSTKFGKRGFGKICGFEDVDHIITDKGISQQMINHLEALGVTVTVV
;
A
#
# COMPACT_ATOMS: atom_id res chain seq x y z
N ASN A 1 5.25 11.97 -8.15
CA ASN A 1 5.01 12.77 -9.37
C ASN A 1 4.64 11.87 -10.53
N ILE A 2 3.42 12.02 -11.04
CA ILE A 2 2.94 11.30 -12.22
C ILE A 2 3.14 12.21 -13.44
N PRO A 3 3.81 11.70 -14.51
CA PRO A 3 4.01 12.49 -15.71
C PRO A 3 2.70 12.95 -16.36
N VAL A 4 2.70 14.14 -16.94
CA VAL A 4 1.58 14.65 -17.74
C VAL A 4 1.43 13.79 -19.00
N GLY A 5 0.19 13.53 -19.41
CA GLY A 5 -0.13 12.73 -20.60
C GLY A 5 -0.16 11.22 -20.38
N LEU A 6 0.02 10.77 -19.15
CA LEU A 6 -0.12 9.36 -18.79
C LEU A 6 -1.56 9.07 -18.39
N ASN A 7 -2.28 8.37 -19.25
CA ASN A 7 -3.67 7.97 -18.97
C ASN A 7 -3.68 6.84 -17.93
N LEU A 8 -4.17 7.17 -16.74
CA LEU A 8 -4.28 6.24 -15.62
C LEU A 8 -5.69 6.25 -15.03
N THR A 9 -6.10 5.10 -14.53
CA THR A 9 -7.20 5.01 -13.58
C THR A 9 -6.63 4.67 -12.22
N VAL A 10 -6.89 5.52 -11.25
CA VAL A 10 -6.44 5.36 -9.86
C VAL A 10 -7.65 5.04 -8.99
N VAL A 11 -7.58 3.94 -8.26
CA VAL A 11 -8.57 3.59 -7.24
C VAL A 11 -7.91 3.77 -5.88
N THR A 12 -8.51 4.53 -5.01
CA THR A 12 -7.89 4.87 -3.72
C THR A 12 -8.91 4.93 -2.58
N SER A 13 -8.46 4.53 -1.40
CA SER A 13 -9.16 4.74 -0.13
C SER A 13 -8.82 6.09 0.51
N SER A 14 -7.75 6.75 0.06
CA SER A 14 -7.25 8.00 0.64
C SER A 14 -7.93 9.22 0.05
N LEU A 15 -8.49 10.06 0.92
CA LEU A 15 -9.07 11.34 0.52
C LEU A 15 -7.99 12.30 0.00
N ASN A 16 -6.82 12.29 0.63
CA ASN A 16 -5.71 13.18 0.25
C ASN A 16 -5.20 12.87 -1.16
N ILE A 17 -5.10 11.60 -1.51
CA ILE A 17 -4.70 11.19 -2.86
C ILE A 17 -5.73 11.63 -3.89
N SER A 18 -7.00 11.45 -3.61
CA SER A 18 -8.07 11.92 -4.52
C SER A 18 -8.01 13.42 -4.76
N LEU A 19 -7.81 14.20 -3.69
CA LEU A 19 -7.68 15.66 -3.80
C LEU A 19 -6.47 16.08 -4.65
N GLU A 20 -5.35 15.39 -4.50
CA GLU A 20 -4.15 15.67 -5.29
C GLU A 20 -4.37 15.45 -6.79
N PHE A 21 -5.10 14.41 -7.15
CA PHE A 21 -5.39 14.09 -8.54
C PHE A 21 -6.47 14.97 -9.19
N LEU A 22 -7.22 15.76 -8.44
CA LEU A 22 -8.20 16.69 -9.04
C LEU A 22 -7.58 17.69 -10.03
N ARG A 23 -6.29 17.92 -9.91
CA ARG A 23 -5.55 18.85 -10.78
C ARG A 23 -4.95 18.16 -12.02
N ASN A 24 -5.08 16.87 -12.15
CA ASN A 24 -4.52 16.11 -13.26
C ASN A 24 -5.66 15.60 -14.17
N PRO A 25 -5.89 16.23 -15.34
CA PRO A 25 -7.01 15.86 -16.19
C PRO A 25 -6.85 14.50 -16.88
N ASP A 26 -5.64 13.95 -16.90
CA ASP A 26 -5.34 12.67 -17.57
C ASP A 26 -5.52 11.47 -16.64
N VAL A 27 -5.83 11.71 -15.37
CA VAL A 27 -6.02 10.66 -14.37
C VAL A 27 -7.50 10.56 -13.98
N GLU A 28 -8.10 9.41 -14.26
CA GLU A 28 -9.41 9.08 -13.72
C GLU A 28 -9.24 8.57 -12.29
N VAL A 29 -10.05 9.08 -11.37
CA VAL A 29 -9.98 8.70 -9.96
C VAL A 29 -11.29 8.06 -9.53
N ILE A 30 -11.20 6.85 -8.98
CA ILE A 30 -12.30 6.17 -8.29
C ILE A 30 -12.00 6.22 -6.80
N GLN A 31 -12.75 7.03 -6.07
CA GLN A 31 -12.66 7.12 -4.62
C GLN A 31 -13.50 6.02 -4.00
N LEU A 32 -12.88 5.14 -3.21
CA LEU A 32 -13.62 4.15 -2.42
C LEU A 32 -14.43 4.87 -1.33
N GLY A 33 -15.66 4.43 -1.14
CA GLY A 33 -16.52 4.86 -0.05
C GLY A 33 -16.45 3.90 1.13
N GLY A 34 -16.90 4.34 2.29
CA GLY A 34 -16.94 3.49 3.48
C GLY A 34 -16.86 4.27 4.77
N LEU A 35 -16.44 3.60 5.84
CA LEU A 35 -16.23 4.20 7.13
C LEU A 35 -14.98 5.07 7.12
N LEU A 36 -15.12 6.35 7.45
CA LEU A 36 -13.98 7.28 7.47
C LEU A 36 -13.12 7.06 8.72
N ARG A 37 -11.83 6.79 8.48
CA ARG A 37 -10.80 6.82 9.52
C ARG A 37 -10.14 8.19 9.52
N LYS A 38 -10.46 8.99 10.52
CA LYS A 38 -10.04 10.40 10.60
C LYS A 38 -8.52 10.56 10.69
N SER A 39 -7.85 9.69 11.44
CA SER A 39 -6.39 9.77 11.66
C SER A 39 -5.56 9.59 10.38
N SER A 40 -6.08 8.86 9.40
CA SER A 40 -5.42 8.62 8.12
C SER A 40 -6.09 9.31 6.93
N SER A 41 -7.21 10.00 7.16
CA SER A 41 -8.02 10.60 6.08
C SER A 41 -8.32 9.58 4.97
N SER A 42 -8.73 8.39 5.37
CA SER A 42 -9.01 7.29 4.45
C SER A 42 -10.28 6.56 4.85
N VAL A 43 -10.80 5.77 3.93
CA VAL A 43 -11.99 4.94 4.16
C VAL A 43 -11.61 3.48 4.32
N MET A 44 -12.42 2.74 5.05
CA MET A 44 -12.24 1.31 5.29
C MET A 44 -13.60 0.64 5.48
N GLY A 45 -13.61 -0.68 5.65
CA GLY A 45 -14.77 -1.46 5.97
C GLY A 45 -15.45 -2.09 4.77
N THR A 46 -16.60 -2.70 5.03
CA THR A 46 -17.30 -3.59 4.10
C THR A 46 -17.66 -2.94 2.77
N TYR A 47 -18.11 -1.69 2.78
CA TYR A 47 -18.49 -1.00 1.54
C TYR A 47 -17.30 -0.79 0.60
N ALA A 48 -16.16 -0.37 1.15
CA ALA A 48 -14.93 -0.22 0.37
C ALA A 48 -14.49 -1.58 -0.20
N GLU A 49 -14.55 -2.63 0.61
CA GLU A 49 -14.15 -3.97 0.20
C GLU A 49 -15.05 -4.56 -0.87
N GLN A 50 -16.36 -4.30 -0.81
CA GLN A 50 -17.30 -4.76 -1.85
C GLN A 50 -17.00 -4.17 -3.22
N VAL A 51 -16.66 -2.88 -3.27
CA VAL A 51 -16.29 -2.21 -4.52
C VAL A 51 -15.05 -2.83 -5.14
N LEU A 52 -14.08 -3.22 -4.35
CA LEU A 52 -12.85 -3.86 -4.84
C LEU A 52 -13.11 -5.17 -5.59
N GLN A 53 -14.20 -5.88 -5.30
CA GLN A 53 -14.52 -7.13 -5.97
C GLN A 53 -14.83 -6.97 -7.47
N ASP A 54 -15.13 -5.75 -7.91
CA ASP A 54 -15.44 -5.45 -9.32
C ASP A 54 -14.18 -5.19 -10.16
N PHE A 55 -12.98 -5.17 -9.55
CA PHE A 55 -11.76 -4.75 -10.23
C PHE A 55 -10.64 -5.79 -10.17
N TYR A 56 -9.75 -5.69 -11.17
CA TYR A 56 -8.39 -6.20 -11.12
C TYR A 56 -7.42 -5.07 -11.37
N PHE A 57 -6.39 -4.96 -10.54
CA PHE A 57 -5.40 -3.90 -10.64
C PHE A 57 -4.07 -4.42 -11.16
N ASN A 58 -3.40 -3.61 -11.99
CA ASN A 58 -2.05 -3.90 -12.45
C ASN A 58 -1.05 -3.80 -11.28
N THR A 59 -1.15 -2.71 -10.50
CA THR A 59 -0.22 -2.43 -9.41
C THR A 59 -0.96 -1.83 -8.22
N LEU A 60 -0.67 -2.38 -7.06
CA LEU A 60 -1.07 -1.83 -5.77
C LEU A 60 0.13 -1.11 -5.15
N PHE A 61 -0.05 0.14 -4.76
CA PHE A 61 0.88 0.87 -3.89
C PHE A 61 0.32 0.87 -2.48
N LEU A 62 1.04 0.25 -1.56
CA LEU A 62 0.56 0.00 -0.20
C LEU A 62 1.48 0.67 0.82
N GLY A 63 0.90 1.54 1.67
CA GLY A 63 1.57 2.04 2.87
C GLY A 63 1.37 1.08 4.04
N VAL A 64 2.41 0.90 4.85
CA VAL A 64 2.38 0.04 6.02
C VAL A 64 2.99 0.76 7.23
N ASP A 65 2.63 0.30 8.44
CA ASP A 65 3.18 0.87 9.67
C ASP A 65 4.33 0.04 10.27
N GLY A 66 4.44 -1.21 9.88
CA GLY A 66 5.51 -2.09 10.34
C GLY A 66 5.92 -3.13 9.32
N ILE A 67 7.23 -3.39 9.28
CA ILE A 67 7.84 -4.45 8.49
C ILE A 67 8.76 -5.24 9.40
N ASP A 68 8.42 -6.48 9.66
CA ASP A 68 9.12 -7.36 10.60
C ASP A 68 9.49 -8.66 9.88
N LEU A 69 10.77 -9.06 9.96
CA LEU A 69 11.27 -10.23 9.23
C LEU A 69 10.56 -11.54 9.63
N GLU A 70 10.08 -11.61 10.86
CA GLU A 70 9.35 -12.79 11.37
C GLU A 70 7.84 -12.72 11.06
N HIS A 71 7.24 -11.52 11.15
CA HIS A 71 5.77 -11.34 11.10
C HIS A 71 5.26 -10.68 9.83
N GLY A 72 6.14 -10.20 8.95
CA GLY A 72 5.75 -9.57 7.69
C GLY A 72 5.28 -8.12 7.83
N PHE A 73 4.24 -7.76 7.08
CA PHE A 73 3.73 -6.39 6.96
C PHE A 73 2.50 -6.20 7.84
N THR A 74 2.48 -5.09 8.58
CA THR A 74 1.42 -4.79 9.55
C THR A 74 0.99 -3.33 9.47
N THR A 75 -0.21 -3.05 9.96
CA THR A 75 -0.72 -1.70 10.22
C THR A 75 -1.32 -1.64 11.63
N THR A 76 -1.66 -0.45 12.09
CA THR A 76 -2.14 -0.25 13.45
C THR A 76 -3.63 -0.55 13.65
N ASN A 77 -4.41 -0.61 12.56
CA ASN A 77 -5.86 -0.79 12.59
C ASN A 77 -6.27 -2.10 11.90
N ALA A 78 -7.06 -2.93 12.58
CA ALA A 78 -7.47 -4.24 12.07
C ALA A 78 -8.39 -4.15 10.84
N MET A 79 -9.29 -3.16 10.77
CA MET A 79 -10.17 -2.97 9.62
C MET A 79 -9.39 -2.48 8.40
N GLU A 80 -8.41 -1.62 8.60
CA GLU A 80 -7.50 -1.18 7.54
C GLU A 80 -6.65 -2.34 7.01
N ALA A 81 -6.14 -3.17 7.91
CA ALA A 81 -5.41 -4.39 7.53
C ALA A 81 -6.29 -5.32 6.68
N HIS A 82 -7.55 -5.47 7.02
CA HIS A 82 -8.48 -6.30 6.28
C HIS A 82 -8.72 -5.75 4.86
N LEU A 83 -8.94 -4.44 4.73
CA LEU A 83 -9.05 -3.79 3.43
C LEU A 83 -7.77 -3.98 2.60
N ASN A 84 -6.61 -3.80 3.21
CA ASN A 84 -5.31 -3.99 2.54
C ASN A 84 -5.16 -5.42 2.01
N ARG A 85 -5.58 -6.42 2.77
CA ARG A 85 -5.59 -7.82 2.29
C ARG A 85 -6.49 -8.03 1.09
N GLN A 86 -7.66 -7.38 1.06
CA GLN A 86 -8.55 -7.45 -0.09
C GLN A 86 -7.95 -6.76 -1.32
N MET A 87 -7.26 -5.64 -1.13
CA MET A 87 -6.54 -4.95 -2.21
C MET A 87 -5.45 -5.83 -2.83
N ILE A 88 -4.69 -6.55 -1.99
CA ILE A 88 -3.64 -7.47 -2.45
C ILE A 88 -4.24 -8.59 -3.33
N LYS A 89 -5.37 -9.16 -2.93
CA LYS A 89 -6.01 -10.25 -3.64
C LYS A 89 -6.44 -9.90 -5.06
N VAL A 90 -6.75 -8.65 -5.32
CA VAL A 90 -7.23 -8.16 -6.63
C VAL A 90 -6.14 -7.42 -7.41
N SER A 91 -4.89 -7.49 -6.96
CA SER A 91 -3.76 -6.81 -7.59
C SER A 91 -2.74 -7.81 -8.13
N GLN A 92 -2.21 -7.52 -9.31
CA GLN A 92 -1.20 -8.35 -9.96
C GLN A 92 0.18 -8.14 -9.34
N LYS A 93 0.54 -6.89 -9.02
CA LYS A 93 1.81 -6.51 -8.44
C LYS A 93 1.59 -5.68 -7.18
N VAL A 94 2.35 -5.97 -6.14
CA VAL A 94 2.27 -5.23 -4.86
C VAL A 94 3.60 -4.53 -4.60
N VAL A 95 3.53 -3.21 -4.48
CA VAL A 95 4.65 -2.33 -4.14
C VAL A 95 4.38 -1.68 -2.79
N VAL A 96 5.24 -1.92 -1.82
CA VAL A 96 5.14 -1.29 -0.50
C VAL A 96 5.95 0.00 -0.49
N LEU A 97 5.33 1.08 -0.04
CA LEU A 97 5.97 2.36 0.18
C LEU A 97 6.11 2.57 1.68
N ALA A 98 7.33 2.57 2.19
CA ALA A 98 7.58 2.73 3.62
C ALA A 98 8.91 3.42 3.85
N ASP A 99 8.95 4.39 4.76
CA ASP A 99 10.21 4.94 5.21
C ASP A 99 10.97 3.93 6.11
N SER A 100 12.27 4.16 6.31
CA SER A 100 13.13 3.23 7.03
C SER A 100 12.75 3.04 8.51
N THR A 101 11.96 3.95 9.09
CA THR A 101 11.51 3.82 10.48
C THR A 101 10.50 2.70 10.69
N LYS A 102 9.93 2.18 9.61
CA LYS A 102 8.92 1.10 9.67
C LYS A 102 9.54 -0.29 9.84
N PHE A 103 10.83 -0.45 9.53
CA PHE A 103 11.52 -1.72 9.70
C PHE A 103 11.76 -2.06 11.17
N GLY A 104 11.52 -3.32 11.53
CA GLY A 104 11.63 -3.79 12.90
C GLY A 104 10.42 -3.48 13.78
N LYS A 105 9.37 -2.89 13.21
CA LYS A 105 8.12 -2.61 13.92
C LYS A 105 7.05 -3.62 13.56
N ARG A 106 6.14 -3.84 14.52
CA ARG A 106 5.00 -4.72 14.36
C ARG A 106 3.75 -4.02 14.88
N GLY A 107 2.80 -3.78 13.99
CA GLY A 107 1.49 -3.23 14.33
C GLY A 107 0.50 -4.32 14.75
N PHE A 108 -0.65 -3.90 15.22
CA PHE A 108 -1.73 -4.77 15.70
C PHE A 108 -2.40 -5.57 14.57
N GLY A 109 -2.58 -4.96 13.41
CA GLY A 109 -3.28 -5.56 12.27
C GLY A 109 -2.32 -6.21 11.28
N LYS A 110 -2.45 -7.52 11.06
CA LYS A 110 -1.66 -8.24 10.08
C LYS A 110 -2.16 -7.97 8.67
N ILE A 111 -1.27 -7.60 7.76
CA ILE A 111 -1.60 -7.42 6.34
C ILE A 111 -1.23 -8.68 5.56
N CYS A 112 0.05 -9.00 5.45
CA CYS A 112 0.55 -10.12 4.66
C CYS A 112 1.98 -10.49 5.03
N GLY A 113 2.47 -11.60 4.45
CA GLY A 113 3.87 -11.99 4.48
C GLY A 113 4.66 -11.44 3.30
N PHE A 114 5.95 -11.80 3.24
CA PHE A 114 6.84 -11.32 2.16
C PHE A 114 6.52 -11.95 0.81
N GLU A 115 5.90 -13.12 0.77
CA GLU A 115 5.48 -13.80 -0.45
C GLU A 115 4.43 -13.02 -1.25
N ASP A 116 3.69 -12.11 -0.60
CA ASP A 116 2.65 -11.31 -1.24
C ASP A 116 3.17 -9.95 -1.76
N VAL A 117 4.43 -9.62 -1.52
CA VAL A 117 5.02 -8.33 -1.87
C VAL A 117 6.13 -8.51 -2.90
N ASP A 118 6.06 -7.78 -4.01
CA ASP A 118 7.04 -7.85 -5.08
C ASP A 118 8.18 -6.86 -4.88
N HIS A 119 7.88 -5.68 -4.33
CA HIS A 119 8.82 -4.57 -4.31
C HIS A 119 8.59 -3.70 -3.09
N ILE A 120 9.68 -3.24 -2.46
CA ILE A 120 9.65 -2.22 -1.41
C ILE A 120 10.44 -1.01 -1.89
N ILE A 121 9.84 0.17 -1.77
CA ILE A 121 10.51 1.45 -1.99
C ILE A 121 10.65 2.12 -0.64
N THR A 122 11.88 2.43 -0.26
CA THR A 122 12.22 3.02 1.04
C THR A 122 13.30 4.08 0.90
N ASP A 123 13.68 4.71 2.00
CA ASP A 123 14.72 5.73 2.04
C ASP A 123 16.09 5.18 2.47
N LYS A 124 17.10 6.04 2.46
CA LYS A 124 18.52 5.71 2.74
C LYS A 124 18.79 5.22 4.17
N GLY A 125 17.82 5.32 5.07
CA GLY A 125 17.96 4.84 6.45
C GLY A 125 17.94 3.32 6.60
N ILE A 126 17.58 2.57 5.56
CA ILE A 126 17.60 1.11 5.59
C ILE A 126 19.04 0.58 5.64
N SER A 127 19.28 -0.47 6.43
CA SER A 127 20.60 -1.11 6.50
C SER A 127 20.82 -2.05 5.31
N GLN A 128 22.11 -2.20 4.93
CA GLN A 128 22.45 -3.17 3.86
C GLN A 128 22.09 -4.61 4.27
N GLN A 129 22.19 -4.93 5.55
CA GLN A 129 21.80 -6.24 6.06
C GLN A 129 20.31 -6.50 5.85
N MET A 130 19.46 -5.51 6.09
CA MET A 130 18.01 -5.62 5.86
C MET A 130 17.72 -5.80 4.36
N ILE A 131 18.38 -5.04 3.49
CA ILE A 131 18.23 -5.19 2.03
C ILE A 131 18.57 -6.62 1.61
N ASN A 132 19.68 -7.16 2.09
CA ASN A 132 20.12 -8.51 1.75
C ASN A 132 19.09 -9.57 2.21
N HIS A 133 18.52 -9.43 3.40
CA HIS A 133 17.47 -10.31 3.89
C HIS A 133 16.22 -10.27 3.00
N LEU A 134 15.77 -9.08 2.64
CA LEU A 134 14.58 -8.90 1.81
C LEU A 134 14.77 -9.48 0.40
N GLU A 135 15.92 -9.23 -0.20
CA GLU A 135 16.24 -9.78 -1.52
C GLU A 135 16.34 -11.30 -1.50
N ALA A 136 16.86 -11.89 -0.41
CA ALA A 136 16.87 -13.33 -0.22
C ALA A 136 15.46 -13.93 -0.10
N LEU A 137 14.49 -13.16 0.35
CA LEU A 137 13.08 -13.53 0.39
C LEU A 137 12.34 -13.30 -0.94
N GLY A 138 13.04 -12.82 -1.96
CA GLY A 138 12.47 -12.56 -3.28
C GLY A 138 11.85 -11.18 -3.45
N VAL A 139 12.09 -10.25 -2.52
CA VAL A 139 11.56 -8.89 -2.58
C VAL A 139 12.60 -7.94 -3.14
N THR A 140 12.26 -7.23 -4.21
CA THR A 140 13.12 -6.18 -4.76
C THR A 140 13.06 -4.93 -3.86
N VAL A 141 14.21 -4.32 -3.60
CA VAL A 141 14.29 -3.11 -2.77
C VAL A 141 14.86 -1.95 -3.59
N THR A 142 14.15 -0.84 -3.62
CA THR A 142 14.62 0.43 -4.20
C THR A 142 14.78 1.46 -3.08
N VAL A 143 15.96 2.07 -3.03
CA VAL A 143 16.29 3.13 -2.06
C VAL A 143 16.28 4.48 -2.77
N VAL A 144 15.54 5.43 -2.23
CA VAL A 144 15.40 6.79 -2.79
C VAL A 144 15.91 7.86 -1.84
#